data_d9cc8477bc01fe073e795c896bc8a851
#
_entry.id   d9cc8477bc01fe073e795c896bc8a851
#
_cell.length_a   1.000
_cell.length_b   1.000
_cell.length_c   1.000
_cell.angle_alpha   90.00
_cell.angle_beta   90.00
_cell.angle_gamma   90.00
#
_symmetry.space_group_name_H-M   'P 1'
#
loop_
_entity.id
_entity.type
_entity.pdbx_description
1 polymer ?
#
loop_
_entity_poly.entity_id
_entity_poly.type
_entity_poly.pdbx_seq_one_letter_code
_entity_poly.pdbx_strand_id
1 'polypeptide(L)'
;MTPRQSSSITKIIRASTILIALFSLAGCLQTQVSTPLALPSPTVGLASPSPTLPPTPTTEATLPPEPSPQPSPIATQNPLPPATMITDIAGHVQTYELGCEASAAVDWAGYYDVLIYESTFQFELPLSDNPELGFVGNVTTDGWGQIPPHAYGVHAPPIAELLREYSLPAVAVKDMTIEDVKAELAEGDPIIAWVIGNMVYSSPIKIYDKEGNAVVVAPYEHVVILVGYDETTITYMNNGFFYSVPTEVFLTSWSVLGNMAVIYD
;
A
#
# COMPACT_ATOMS: atom_id res chain seq x y z
N MET A 1 -18.49 -66.94 -1.95
CA MET A 1 -17.16 -67.41 -1.55
C MET A 1 -16.21 -67.21 -2.70
N THR A 2 -15.39 -66.17 -2.64
CA THR A 2 -14.21 -65.95 -3.49
C THR A 2 -13.27 -64.98 -2.74
N PRO A 3 -11.97 -65.20 -2.67
CA PRO A 3 -11.09 -64.57 -1.72
C PRO A 3 -10.48 -63.23 -2.24
N ARG A 4 -10.24 -62.36 -1.29
CA ARG A 4 -9.47 -61.12 -1.42
C ARG A 4 -8.03 -61.39 -1.86
N GLN A 5 -7.53 -60.65 -2.85
CA GLN A 5 -6.10 -60.51 -3.11
C GLN A 5 -5.59 -59.21 -2.52
N SER A 6 -4.61 -59.34 -1.63
CA SER A 6 -3.80 -58.28 -1.06
C SER A 6 -2.65 -57.98 -2.01
N SER A 7 -2.49 -56.72 -2.42
CA SER A 7 -1.32 -56.26 -3.18
C SER A 7 -0.43 -55.41 -2.27
N SER A 8 0.70 -55.99 -1.89
CA SER A 8 1.79 -55.27 -1.19
C SER A 8 2.58 -54.39 -2.16
N ILE A 9 2.62 -53.10 -1.92
CA ILE A 9 3.48 -52.17 -2.63
C ILE A 9 4.77 -51.96 -1.83
N THR A 10 5.84 -52.51 -2.39
CA THR A 10 7.21 -52.40 -1.87
C THR A 10 7.77 -51.00 -2.08
N LYS A 11 8.12 -50.28 -1.01
CA LYS A 11 8.83 -48.99 -1.05
C LYS A 11 10.28 -49.20 -1.38
N ILE A 12 10.75 -48.66 -2.50
CA ILE A 12 12.15 -48.58 -2.89
C ILE A 12 12.71 -47.23 -2.38
N ILE A 13 13.56 -47.32 -1.37
CA ILE A 13 14.37 -46.17 -0.89
C ILE A 13 15.64 -46.09 -1.75
N ARG A 14 15.79 -45.04 -2.50
CA ARG A 14 17.05 -44.67 -3.18
C ARG A 14 17.82 -43.65 -2.32
N ALA A 15 18.92 -44.07 -1.74
CA ALA A 15 19.90 -43.22 -1.12
C ALA A 15 20.76 -42.55 -2.21
N SER A 16 20.76 -41.22 -2.30
CA SER A 16 21.70 -40.46 -3.15
C SER A 16 22.77 -39.86 -2.26
N THR A 17 23.99 -40.32 -2.44
CA THR A 17 25.23 -39.85 -1.80
C THR A 17 25.66 -38.56 -2.47
N ILE A 18 25.68 -37.44 -1.74
CA ILE A 18 26.20 -36.15 -2.20
C ILE A 18 27.66 -36.04 -1.77
N LEU A 19 28.55 -35.94 -2.77
CA LEU A 19 29.98 -35.72 -2.66
C LEU A 19 30.26 -34.23 -2.48
N ILE A 20 30.78 -33.81 -1.31
CA ILE A 20 31.16 -32.42 -1.02
C ILE A 20 32.60 -32.22 -1.51
N ALA A 21 32.77 -31.36 -2.52
CA ALA A 21 34.07 -30.85 -2.95
C ALA A 21 34.37 -29.51 -2.27
N LEU A 22 35.34 -29.50 -1.36
CA LEU A 22 35.93 -28.31 -0.75
C LEU A 22 36.88 -27.63 -1.74
N PHE A 23 36.58 -26.41 -2.16
CA PHE A 23 37.55 -25.53 -2.82
C PHE A 23 37.89 -24.37 -1.87
N SER A 24 39.13 -24.44 -1.36
CA SER A 24 39.77 -23.34 -0.64
C SER A 24 40.45 -22.42 -1.67
N LEU A 25 40.03 -21.16 -1.76
CA LEU A 25 40.81 -20.10 -2.44
C LEU A 25 41.07 -18.98 -1.42
N ALA A 26 42.35 -18.88 -1.04
CA ALA A 26 42.90 -17.72 -0.35
C ALA A 26 43.11 -16.61 -1.40
N GLY A 27 42.46 -15.46 -1.21
CA GLY A 27 42.68 -14.27 -2.02
C GLY A 27 42.98 -13.07 -1.14
N CYS A 28 44.13 -12.45 -1.37
CA CYS A 28 44.75 -11.36 -0.61
C CYS A 28 43.86 -10.12 -0.46
N LEU A 29 43.81 -9.62 0.76
CA LEU A 29 43.36 -8.29 1.08
C LEU A 29 44.34 -7.24 0.58
N GLN A 30 43.94 -6.36 -0.33
CA GLN A 30 44.58 -5.06 -0.58
C GLN A 30 43.72 -3.95 -0.09
N THR A 31 44.08 -3.37 1.04
CA THR A 31 43.54 -2.13 1.58
C THR A 31 44.05 -0.95 0.77
N GLN A 32 43.20 -0.32 -0.03
CA GLN A 32 43.47 0.99 -0.62
C GLN A 32 43.01 2.07 0.39
N VAL A 33 43.98 2.78 0.92
CA VAL A 33 43.77 3.98 1.72
C VAL A 33 43.57 5.15 0.77
N SER A 34 42.35 5.67 0.66
CA SER A 34 42.04 6.90 -0.06
C SER A 34 42.15 8.11 0.88
N THR A 35 43.09 8.97 0.57
CA THR A 35 43.33 10.27 1.20
C THR A 35 42.19 11.23 0.84
N PRO A 36 41.60 11.98 1.79
CA PRO A 36 40.57 13.00 1.45
C PRO A 36 41.20 14.23 0.83
N LEU A 37 40.70 14.62 -0.36
CA LEU A 37 41.00 15.93 -0.95
C LEU A 37 40.31 17.02 -0.15
N ALA A 38 41.09 18.02 0.30
CA ALA A 38 40.60 19.22 0.94
C ALA A 38 39.86 20.11 -0.08
N LEU A 39 38.62 20.52 0.23
CA LEU A 39 37.91 21.56 -0.50
C LEU A 39 38.45 22.94 -0.12
N PRO A 40 38.60 23.89 -1.07
CA PRO A 40 38.95 25.25 -0.77
C PRO A 40 37.77 26.02 -0.13
N SER A 41 38.04 26.74 0.94
CA SER A 41 37.10 27.64 1.59
C SER A 41 36.68 28.80 0.68
N PRO A 42 35.42 29.21 0.64
CA PRO A 42 35.00 30.42 -0.06
C PRO A 42 35.45 31.67 0.69
N THR A 43 36.18 32.52 -0.02
CA THR A 43 36.57 33.86 0.46
C THR A 43 35.33 34.76 0.43
N VAL A 44 34.92 35.26 1.61
CA VAL A 44 33.85 36.25 1.74
C VAL A 44 34.40 37.60 1.33
N GLY A 45 33.96 38.11 0.17
CA GLY A 45 34.21 39.48 -0.26
C GLY A 45 33.34 40.48 0.52
N LEU A 46 33.91 41.39 1.24
CA LEU A 46 33.25 42.55 1.86
C LEU A 46 32.68 43.45 0.78
N ALA A 47 31.35 43.57 0.70
CA ALA A 47 30.68 44.58 -0.12
C ALA A 47 30.70 45.93 0.60
N SER A 48 31.21 46.95 -0.12
CA SER A 48 31.21 48.37 0.31
C SER A 48 29.79 48.92 0.35
N PRO A 49 29.40 49.78 1.31
CA PRO A 49 28.06 50.35 1.36
C PRO A 49 27.85 51.41 0.26
N SER A 50 26.81 51.24 -0.52
CA SER A 50 26.32 52.21 -1.50
C SER A 50 25.55 53.33 -0.79
N PRO A 51 25.66 54.59 -1.23
CA PRO A 51 25.00 55.71 -0.57
C PRO A 51 23.48 55.68 -0.76
N THR A 52 22.76 55.77 0.33
CA THR A 52 21.30 55.85 0.40
C THR A 52 20.83 57.23 -0.04
N LEU A 53 20.01 57.27 -1.10
CA LEU A 53 19.28 58.50 -1.48
C LEU A 53 18.11 58.75 -0.53
N PRO A 54 17.75 60.02 -0.23
CA PRO A 54 16.62 60.32 0.64
C PRO A 54 15.27 59.96 -0.03
N PRO A 55 14.25 59.56 0.73
CA PRO A 55 12.96 59.18 0.19
C PRO A 55 12.20 60.39 -0.34
N THR A 56 11.69 60.24 -1.59
CA THR A 56 10.73 61.18 -2.16
C THR A 56 9.38 60.97 -1.47
N PRO A 57 8.66 62.02 -1.05
CA PRO A 57 7.33 61.85 -0.48
C PRO A 57 6.35 61.36 -1.57
N THR A 58 5.94 60.09 -1.46
CA THR A 58 4.88 59.52 -2.24
C THR A 58 3.54 59.91 -1.61
N THR A 59 2.74 60.68 -2.32
CA THR A 59 1.34 60.93 -1.96
C THR A 59 0.56 59.61 -2.13
N GLU A 60 0.20 59.03 -0.99
CA GLU A 60 -0.61 57.79 -0.96
C GLU A 60 -2.01 58.08 -1.47
N ALA A 61 -2.30 57.60 -2.67
CA ALA A 61 -3.68 57.62 -3.22
C ALA A 61 -4.49 56.56 -2.46
N THR A 62 -5.47 56.99 -1.70
CA THR A 62 -6.44 56.13 -1.01
C THR A 62 -7.27 55.40 -2.06
N LEU A 63 -7.01 54.10 -2.25
CA LEU A 63 -7.84 53.25 -3.06
C LEU A 63 -9.22 53.08 -2.42
N PRO A 64 -10.31 53.03 -3.20
CA PRO A 64 -11.63 52.69 -2.65
C PRO A 64 -11.62 51.31 -2.00
N PRO A 65 -12.39 51.07 -0.92
CA PRO A 65 -12.46 49.77 -0.27
C PRO A 65 -12.86 48.71 -1.29
N GLU A 66 -12.07 47.64 -1.37
CA GLU A 66 -12.34 46.45 -2.16
C GLU A 66 -13.66 45.84 -1.65
N PRO A 67 -14.59 45.44 -2.55
CA PRO A 67 -15.83 44.83 -2.13
C PRO A 67 -15.52 43.54 -1.36
N SER A 68 -16.07 43.45 -0.15
CA SER A 68 -15.98 42.27 0.71
C SER A 68 -16.35 41.01 -0.08
N PRO A 69 -15.54 39.92 -0.05
CA PRO A 69 -15.87 38.71 -0.77
C PRO A 69 -17.25 38.19 -0.33
N GLN A 70 -18.18 38.13 -1.26
CA GLN A 70 -19.49 37.54 -1.05
C GLN A 70 -19.24 36.05 -0.74
N PRO A 71 -19.82 35.49 0.33
CA PRO A 71 -19.67 34.06 0.61
C PRO A 71 -20.15 33.26 -0.60
N SER A 72 -19.25 32.44 -1.14
CA SER A 72 -19.62 31.47 -2.20
C SER A 72 -20.77 30.61 -1.69
N PRO A 73 -21.79 30.30 -2.50
CA PRO A 73 -22.85 29.39 -2.10
C PRO A 73 -22.20 28.08 -1.64
N ILE A 74 -22.52 27.66 -0.42
CA ILE A 74 -22.17 26.33 0.08
C ILE A 74 -22.85 25.36 -0.88
N ALA A 75 -22.06 24.57 -1.61
CA ALA A 75 -22.59 23.50 -2.45
C ALA A 75 -23.41 22.57 -1.52
N THR A 76 -24.71 22.53 -1.73
CA THR A 76 -25.59 21.61 -1.04
C THR A 76 -25.24 20.22 -1.58
N GLN A 77 -24.40 19.48 -0.87
CA GLN A 77 -24.14 18.08 -1.19
C GLN A 77 -25.46 17.33 -1.08
N ASN A 78 -25.85 16.63 -2.12
CA ASN A 78 -26.98 15.72 -2.05
C ASN A 78 -26.68 14.69 -0.95
N PRO A 79 -27.66 14.36 -0.10
CA PRO A 79 -27.43 13.32 0.90
C PRO A 79 -27.06 12.00 0.21
N LEU A 80 -26.06 11.29 0.77
CA LEU A 80 -25.65 9.99 0.27
C LEU A 80 -26.85 9.02 0.30
N PRO A 81 -26.95 8.09 -0.66
CA PRO A 81 -27.99 7.06 -0.63
C PRO A 81 -27.85 6.21 0.65
N PRO A 82 -28.94 5.71 1.22
CA PRO A 82 -28.91 4.91 2.45
C PRO A 82 -28.19 3.57 2.27
N ALA A 83 -28.06 3.09 1.04
CA ALA A 83 -27.34 1.88 0.68
C ALA A 83 -26.85 1.96 -0.78
N THR A 84 -25.74 1.30 -1.07
CA THR A 84 -25.24 1.08 -2.42
C THR A 84 -24.53 -0.26 -2.53
N MET A 85 -24.44 -0.80 -3.74
CA MET A 85 -23.75 -2.06 -4.02
C MET A 85 -23.21 -2.08 -5.45
N ILE A 86 -21.91 -2.21 -5.60
CA ILE A 86 -21.21 -2.45 -6.86
C ILE A 86 -21.26 -3.95 -7.13
N THR A 87 -21.91 -4.38 -8.21
CA THR A 87 -22.20 -5.81 -8.51
C THR A 87 -21.49 -6.35 -9.72
N ASP A 88 -20.92 -5.49 -10.53
CA ASP A 88 -20.24 -5.79 -11.79
C ASP A 88 -18.71 -5.94 -11.66
N ILE A 89 -18.20 -5.87 -10.44
CA ILE A 89 -16.82 -6.23 -10.15
C ILE A 89 -16.65 -7.74 -10.04
N ALA A 90 -15.67 -8.27 -10.74
CA ALA A 90 -15.29 -9.68 -10.69
C ALA A 90 -13.94 -9.85 -10.00
N GLY A 91 -13.83 -10.87 -9.15
CA GLY A 91 -12.58 -11.18 -8.48
C GLY A 91 -12.18 -12.65 -8.67
N HIS A 92 -10.98 -12.99 -8.22
CA HIS A 92 -10.45 -14.34 -8.27
C HIS A 92 -9.83 -14.75 -6.93
N VAL A 93 -9.52 -16.03 -6.78
CA VAL A 93 -8.78 -16.53 -5.62
C VAL A 93 -7.31 -16.21 -5.82
N GLN A 94 -6.67 -15.52 -4.86
CA GLN A 94 -5.26 -15.16 -4.93
C GLN A 94 -4.37 -16.40 -5.18
N THR A 95 -3.32 -16.21 -5.98
CA THR A 95 -2.40 -17.28 -6.37
C THR A 95 -1.39 -17.60 -5.26
N TYR A 96 -0.95 -16.59 -4.53
CA TYR A 96 0.10 -16.68 -3.51
C TYR A 96 -0.48 -16.45 -2.12
N GLU A 97 0.02 -17.18 -1.11
CA GLU A 97 -0.42 -17.02 0.27
C GLU A 97 -0.19 -15.59 0.81
N LEU A 98 0.88 -14.93 0.36
CA LEU A 98 1.26 -13.56 0.71
C LEU A 98 0.96 -12.55 -0.43
N GLY A 99 -0.06 -12.79 -1.25
CA GLY A 99 -0.36 -12.00 -2.47
C GLY A 99 -1.68 -11.26 -2.44
N CYS A 100 -2.26 -11.02 -1.28
CA CYS A 100 -3.60 -10.41 -1.17
C CYS A 100 -3.66 -9.00 -1.79
N GLU A 101 -2.61 -8.22 -1.68
CA GLU A 101 -2.54 -6.85 -2.21
C GLU A 101 -2.52 -6.85 -3.73
N ALA A 102 -1.67 -7.70 -4.34
CA ALA A 102 -1.61 -7.83 -5.79
C ALA A 102 -2.91 -8.40 -6.37
N SER A 103 -3.49 -9.43 -5.71
CA SER A 103 -4.78 -9.99 -6.09
C SER A 103 -5.89 -8.96 -6.07
N ALA A 104 -6.01 -8.19 -4.98
CA ALA A 104 -7.00 -7.13 -4.88
C ALA A 104 -6.75 -6.00 -5.91
N ALA A 105 -5.49 -5.63 -6.14
CA ALA A 105 -5.14 -4.58 -7.11
C ALA A 105 -5.54 -4.96 -8.55
N VAL A 106 -5.30 -6.20 -8.98
CA VAL A 106 -5.65 -6.62 -10.34
C VAL A 106 -7.15 -6.83 -10.52
N ASP A 107 -7.88 -7.29 -9.48
CA ASP A 107 -9.34 -7.37 -9.51
C ASP A 107 -9.97 -5.97 -9.57
N TRP A 108 -9.44 -5.03 -8.81
CA TRP A 108 -9.83 -3.61 -8.84
C TRP A 108 -9.54 -2.98 -10.21
N ALA A 109 -8.36 -3.23 -10.80
CA ALA A 109 -8.01 -2.77 -12.14
C ALA A 109 -8.96 -3.35 -13.21
N GLY A 110 -9.34 -4.61 -13.06
CA GLY A 110 -10.29 -5.30 -13.94
C GLY A 110 -11.68 -4.66 -13.95
N TYR A 111 -12.12 -4.07 -12.85
CA TYR A 111 -13.37 -3.29 -12.79
C TYR A 111 -13.34 -2.07 -13.71
N TYR A 112 -12.18 -1.46 -13.90
CA TYR A 112 -11.95 -0.33 -14.83
C TYR A 112 -11.46 -0.79 -16.22
N ASP A 113 -11.77 -2.03 -16.62
CA ASP A 113 -11.39 -2.61 -17.92
C ASP A 113 -9.87 -2.72 -18.18
N VAL A 114 -9.03 -2.66 -17.13
CA VAL A 114 -7.57 -2.84 -17.23
C VAL A 114 -7.21 -4.24 -16.75
N LEU A 115 -6.87 -5.12 -17.71
CA LEU A 115 -6.53 -6.51 -17.41
C LEU A 115 -5.03 -6.65 -17.11
N ILE A 116 -4.72 -7.05 -15.87
CA ILE A 116 -3.36 -7.29 -15.38
C ILE A 116 -3.32 -8.71 -14.82
N TYR A 117 -2.24 -9.48 -15.11
CA TYR A 117 -2.05 -10.77 -14.45
C TYR A 117 -1.50 -10.54 -13.04
N GLU A 118 -2.09 -11.21 -12.03
CA GLU A 118 -1.66 -11.13 -10.63
C GLU A 118 -0.15 -11.34 -10.47
N SER A 119 0.41 -12.37 -11.11
CA SER A 119 1.83 -12.65 -11.05
C SER A 119 2.69 -11.51 -11.66
N THR A 120 2.22 -10.88 -12.74
CA THR A 120 2.92 -9.75 -13.35
C THR A 120 2.96 -8.59 -12.37
N PHE A 121 1.81 -8.18 -11.87
CA PHE A 121 1.70 -7.08 -10.90
C PHE A 121 2.53 -7.35 -9.64
N GLN A 122 2.45 -8.57 -9.08
CA GLN A 122 3.21 -8.95 -7.89
C GLN A 122 4.73 -8.84 -8.08
N PHE A 123 5.26 -9.28 -9.24
CA PHE A 123 6.70 -9.25 -9.49
C PHE A 123 7.23 -7.90 -9.99
N GLU A 124 6.38 -6.97 -10.33
CA GLU A 124 6.71 -5.57 -10.64
C GLU A 124 6.77 -4.69 -9.39
N LEU A 125 6.17 -5.12 -8.28
CA LEU A 125 6.30 -4.39 -7.01
C LEU A 125 7.77 -4.32 -6.56
N PRO A 126 8.27 -3.14 -6.16
CA PRO A 126 9.61 -3.01 -5.61
C PRO A 126 9.74 -3.82 -4.32
N LEU A 127 10.90 -4.43 -4.08
CA LEU A 127 11.18 -5.09 -2.80
C LEU A 127 11.76 -4.09 -1.81
N SER A 128 11.33 -4.18 -0.54
CA SER A 128 11.79 -3.30 0.53
C SER A 128 11.78 -4.03 1.88
N ASP A 129 12.36 -3.44 2.91
CA ASP A 129 12.15 -3.81 4.31
C ASP A 129 11.14 -2.88 5.02
N ASN A 130 10.58 -1.93 4.25
CA ASN A 130 9.54 -1.01 4.67
C ASN A 130 8.31 -1.17 3.74
N PRO A 131 7.15 -1.61 4.23
CA PRO A 131 5.97 -1.82 3.40
C PRO A 131 5.39 -0.53 2.76
N GLU A 132 5.74 0.64 3.27
CA GLU A 132 5.38 1.92 2.62
C GLU A 132 6.19 2.18 1.34
N LEU A 133 7.31 1.46 1.14
CA LEU A 133 8.24 1.64 0.02
C LEU A 133 8.27 0.45 -0.94
N GLY A 134 7.73 -0.70 -0.54
CA GLY A 134 7.71 -1.89 -1.37
C GLY A 134 7.30 -3.15 -0.63
N PHE A 135 7.27 -4.26 -1.34
CA PHE A 135 6.89 -5.56 -0.82
C PHE A 135 7.96 -6.14 0.12
N VAL A 136 7.54 -6.56 1.31
CA VAL A 136 8.39 -7.14 2.35
C VAL A 136 8.20 -8.64 2.40
N GLY A 137 9.18 -9.41 1.91
CA GLY A 137 9.15 -10.86 1.91
C GLY A 137 9.37 -11.46 0.53
N ASN A 138 9.11 -12.77 0.42
CA ASN A 138 9.13 -13.51 -0.82
C ASN A 138 7.75 -14.18 -1.03
N VAL A 139 6.98 -13.70 -1.98
CA VAL A 139 5.61 -14.14 -2.24
C VAL A 139 5.50 -15.64 -2.57
N THR A 140 6.57 -16.26 -3.08
CA THR A 140 6.56 -17.67 -3.50
C THR A 140 6.88 -18.66 -2.38
N THR A 141 7.49 -18.21 -1.28
CA THR A 141 8.00 -19.09 -0.21
C THR A 141 7.51 -18.73 1.18
N ASP A 142 7.11 -17.48 1.39
CA ASP A 142 6.79 -16.98 2.71
C ASP A 142 5.28 -17.05 2.99
N GLY A 143 4.96 -17.33 4.24
CA GLY A 143 3.58 -17.40 4.71
C GLY A 143 3.09 -16.10 5.31
N TRP A 144 1.80 -15.95 5.30
CA TRP A 144 1.05 -14.82 5.82
C TRP A 144 1.05 -14.71 7.37
N GLY A 145 0.79 -13.51 7.90
CA GLY A 145 0.55 -13.25 9.32
C GLY A 145 1.77 -12.82 10.12
N GLN A 146 2.88 -12.55 9.45
CA GLN A 146 4.13 -12.08 10.07
C GLN A 146 4.22 -10.55 10.07
N ILE A 147 5.32 -10.01 10.60
CA ILE A 147 5.67 -8.58 10.51
C ILE A 147 7.15 -8.44 10.14
N PRO A 148 7.59 -7.32 9.55
CA PRO A 148 9.00 -7.08 9.27
C PRO A 148 9.88 -7.22 10.53
N PRO A 149 11.12 -7.74 10.43
CA PRO A 149 11.86 -8.01 9.20
C PRO A 149 11.53 -9.34 8.50
N HIS A 150 10.55 -10.09 8.99
CA HIS A 150 10.00 -11.25 8.31
C HIS A 150 9.07 -10.82 7.17
N ALA A 151 8.48 -11.79 6.48
CA ALA A 151 7.51 -11.53 5.42
C ALA A 151 6.27 -10.78 5.96
N TYR A 152 5.77 -9.84 5.17
CA TYR A 152 4.65 -9.02 5.61
C TYR A 152 3.66 -8.72 4.48
N GLY A 153 4.16 -8.27 3.32
CA GLY A 153 3.34 -7.74 2.23
C GLY A 153 3.70 -6.28 1.93
N VAL A 154 2.76 -5.49 1.45
CA VAL A 154 2.99 -4.11 1.02
C VAL A 154 1.80 -3.20 1.40
N HIS A 155 2.08 -1.95 1.76
CA HIS A 155 1.07 -0.94 2.04
C HIS A 155 0.53 -0.26 0.76
N ALA A 156 -0.44 0.64 0.92
CA ALA A 156 -1.13 1.29 -0.20
C ALA A 156 -0.24 2.11 -1.15
N PRO A 157 0.81 2.85 -0.71
CA PRO A 157 1.55 3.71 -1.62
C PRO A 157 2.20 3.00 -2.81
N PRO A 158 2.95 1.88 -2.67
CA PRO A 158 3.51 1.16 -3.82
C PRO A 158 2.45 0.53 -4.73
N ILE A 159 1.31 0.09 -4.17
CA ILE A 159 0.18 -0.44 -4.95
C ILE A 159 -0.41 0.66 -5.84
N ALA A 160 -0.70 1.84 -5.27
CA ALA A 160 -1.24 2.96 -6.04
C ALA A 160 -0.24 3.47 -7.09
N GLU A 161 1.06 3.48 -6.79
CA GLU A 161 2.11 3.88 -7.73
C GLU A 161 2.13 2.93 -8.93
N LEU A 162 2.15 1.63 -8.69
CA LEU A 162 2.16 0.64 -9.77
C LEU A 162 0.86 0.66 -10.58
N LEU A 163 -0.32 0.83 -9.95
CA LEU A 163 -1.59 0.99 -10.67
C LEU A 163 -1.58 2.21 -11.61
N ARG A 164 -0.93 3.32 -11.22
CA ARG A 164 -0.76 4.49 -12.10
C ARG A 164 0.12 4.20 -13.31
N GLU A 165 1.12 3.30 -13.21
CA GLU A 165 1.90 2.85 -14.37
C GLU A 165 1.02 2.12 -15.39
N TYR A 166 -0.04 1.46 -14.95
CA TYR A 166 -1.10 0.87 -15.78
C TYR A 166 -2.18 1.87 -16.23
N SER A 167 -1.93 3.18 -16.05
CA SER A 167 -2.83 4.28 -16.46
C SER A 167 -4.14 4.34 -15.66
N LEU A 168 -4.18 3.77 -14.47
CA LEU A 168 -5.27 3.93 -13.52
C LEU A 168 -4.96 5.10 -12.57
N PRO A 169 -5.85 6.09 -12.38
CA PRO A 169 -5.60 7.21 -11.48
C PRO A 169 -5.80 6.80 -10.02
N ALA A 170 -4.97 5.87 -9.54
CA ALA A 170 -5.03 5.32 -8.20
C ALA A 170 -4.32 6.22 -7.19
N VAL A 171 -4.97 6.50 -6.07
CA VAL A 171 -4.42 7.32 -4.97
C VAL A 171 -4.41 6.52 -3.68
N ALA A 172 -3.24 6.45 -3.04
CA ALA A 172 -3.11 5.91 -1.69
C ALA A 172 -3.52 6.96 -0.66
N VAL A 173 -4.44 6.60 0.24
CA VAL A 173 -4.97 7.47 1.29
C VAL A 173 -4.82 6.84 2.66
N LYS A 174 -4.73 7.67 3.70
CA LYS A 174 -4.81 7.31 5.12
C LYS A 174 -5.76 8.24 5.83
N ASP A 175 -6.17 7.87 7.04
CA ASP A 175 -7.12 8.61 7.86
C ASP A 175 -8.47 8.89 7.16
N MET A 176 -8.81 8.08 6.16
CA MET A 176 -10.09 8.14 5.46
C MET A 176 -11.24 7.87 6.42
N THR A 177 -12.34 8.60 6.30
CA THR A 177 -13.52 8.41 7.15
C THR A 177 -14.52 7.42 6.55
N ILE A 178 -15.47 6.95 7.34
CA ILE A 178 -16.55 6.09 6.82
C ILE A 178 -17.49 6.85 5.88
N GLU A 179 -17.62 8.13 6.05
CA GLU A 179 -18.38 9.02 5.17
C GLU A 179 -17.71 9.14 3.81
N ASP A 180 -16.36 9.24 3.77
CA ASP A 180 -15.59 9.23 2.52
C ASP A 180 -15.75 7.88 1.81
N VAL A 181 -15.65 6.75 2.53
CA VAL A 181 -15.90 5.41 1.97
C VAL A 181 -17.30 5.33 1.34
N LYS A 182 -18.31 5.84 2.02
CA LYS A 182 -19.69 5.83 1.49
C LYS A 182 -19.85 6.74 0.29
N ALA A 183 -19.11 7.84 0.22
CA ALA A 183 -19.14 8.76 -0.93
C ALA A 183 -18.54 8.08 -2.17
N GLU A 184 -17.34 7.52 -2.09
CA GLU A 184 -16.70 6.78 -3.19
C GLU A 184 -17.60 5.64 -3.70
N LEU A 185 -18.10 4.80 -2.78
CA LEU A 185 -18.99 3.69 -3.14
C LEU A 185 -20.30 4.16 -3.77
N ALA A 186 -20.83 5.33 -3.37
CA ALA A 186 -22.04 5.91 -3.94
C ALA A 186 -21.83 6.48 -5.35
N GLU A 187 -20.59 6.86 -5.70
CA GLU A 187 -20.17 7.26 -7.04
C GLU A 187 -19.95 6.05 -7.96
N GLY A 188 -19.84 4.85 -7.37
CA GLY A 188 -19.62 3.60 -8.09
C GLY A 188 -18.16 3.15 -8.07
N ASP A 189 -17.32 3.76 -7.24
CA ASP A 189 -15.89 3.49 -7.18
C ASP A 189 -15.56 2.52 -6.04
N PRO A 190 -15.14 1.27 -6.33
CA PRO A 190 -14.69 0.31 -5.35
C PRO A 190 -13.36 0.74 -4.73
N ILE A 191 -13.14 0.39 -3.45
CA ILE A 191 -12.00 0.83 -2.66
C ILE A 191 -11.15 -0.37 -2.26
N ILE A 192 -9.84 -0.36 -2.49
CA ILE A 192 -8.92 -1.33 -1.91
C ILE A 192 -8.62 -0.89 -0.47
N ALA A 193 -8.91 -1.71 0.53
CA ALA A 193 -8.77 -1.38 1.95
C ALA A 193 -7.88 -2.38 2.70
N TRP A 194 -6.98 -1.86 3.55
CA TRP A 194 -6.08 -2.64 4.42
C TRP A 194 -6.75 -2.93 5.75
N VAL A 195 -7.01 -4.18 6.03
CA VAL A 195 -7.69 -4.68 7.23
C VAL A 195 -6.83 -5.72 7.95
N ILE A 196 -7.32 -6.32 9.02
CA ILE A 196 -6.61 -7.39 9.74
C ILE A 196 -7.42 -8.68 9.62
N GLY A 197 -6.80 -9.70 9.04
CA GLY A 197 -7.41 -11.03 8.89
C GLY A 197 -8.84 -10.99 8.38
N ASN A 198 -9.72 -11.73 9.03
CA ASN A 198 -11.14 -11.72 8.73
C ASN A 198 -11.88 -10.63 9.56
N MET A 199 -11.49 -9.37 9.38
CA MET A 199 -12.10 -8.22 10.09
C MET A 199 -11.96 -8.30 11.61
N VAL A 200 -10.75 -8.55 12.10
CA VAL A 200 -10.45 -8.58 13.54
C VAL A 200 -9.62 -7.37 13.97
N TYR A 201 -9.53 -7.12 15.26
CA TYR A 201 -8.58 -6.16 15.82
C TYR A 201 -7.23 -6.81 16.05
N SER A 202 -6.17 -6.08 15.78
CA SER A 202 -4.80 -6.37 16.23
C SER A 202 -4.15 -5.10 16.77
N SER A 203 -3.19 -5.23 17.66
CA SER A 203 -2.45 -4.05 18.14
C SER A 203 -1.46 -3.58 17.08
N PRO A 204 -1.54 -2.30 16.67
CA PRO A 204 -0.55 -1.74 15.75
C PRO A 204 0.83 -1.70 16.41
N ILE A 205 1.86 -2.02 15.63
CA ILE A 205 3.26 -2.08 16.07
C ILE A 205 4.06 -1.08 15.25
N LYS A 206 4.74 -0.15 15.92
CA LYS A 206 5.67 0.76 15.27
C LYS A 206 7.03 0.10 15.16
N ILE A 207 7.52 -0.04 13.94
CA ILE A 207 8.86 -0.54 13.62
C ILE A 207 9.68 0.53 12.89
N TYR A 208 10.95 0.24 12.65
CA TYR A 208 11.85 1.10 11.88
C TYR A 208 12.55 0.26 10.82
N ASP A 209 12.63 0.82 9.60
CA ASP A 209 13.42 0.24 8.52
C ASP A 209 14.93 0.44 8.75
N LYS A 210 15.76 -0.05 7.83
CA LYS A 210 17.23 0.07 7.94
C LYS A 210 17.74 1.50 7.84
N GLU A 211 16.98 2.38 7.22
CA GLU A 211 17.25 3.82 7.11
C GLU A 211 16.79 4.60 8.34
N GLY A 212 16.03 3.96 9.26
CA GLY A 212 15.49 4.57 10.47
C GLY A 212 14.13 5.24 10.29
N ASN A 213 13.44 5.02 9.17
CA ASN A 213 12.08 5.52 8.97
C ASN A 213 11.08 4.67 9.73
N ALA A 214 10.15 5.34 10.41
CA ALA A 214 9.12 4.67 11.19
C ALA A 214 7.95 4.24 10.30
N VAL A 215 7.46 3.02 10.52
CA VAL A 215 6.24 2.52 9.89
C VAL A 215 5.39 1.77 10.92
N VAL A 216 4.07 1.82 10.77
CA VAL A 216 3.11 1.07 11.59
C VAL A 216 2.70 -0.17 10.83
N VAL A 217 2.84 -1.33 11.47
CA VAL A 217 2.47 -2.64 10.91
C VAL A 217 1.62 -3.40 11.92
N ALA A 218 0.95 -4.46 11.48
CA ALA A 218 0.23 -5.38 12.37
C ALA A 218 0.31 -6.80 11.79
N PRO A 219 0.43 -7.84 12.63
CA PRO A 219 0.36 -9.22 12.16
C PRO A 219 -1.01 -9.51 11.56
N TYR A 220 -1.03 -10.41 10.58
CA TYR A 220 -2.24 -10.77 9.83
C TYR A 220 -2.86 -9.60 9.05
N GLU A 221 -2.04 -8.63 8.62
CA GLU A 221 -2.45 -7.64 7.63
C GLU A 221 -3.08 -8.35 6.43
N HIS A 222 -4.13 -7.77 5.88
CA HIS A 222 -4.88 -8.32 4.75
C HIS A 222 -5.53 -7.21 3.93
N VAL A 223 -5.79 -7.48 2.66
CA VAL A 223 -6.41 -6.53 1.75
C VAL A 223 -7.71 -7.08 1.20
N VAL A 224 -8.73 -6.22 1.16
CA VAL A 224 -10.04 -6.50 0.59
C VAL A 224 -10.48 -5.36 -0.32
N ILE A 225 -11.50 -5.57 -1.16
CA ILE A 225 -12.12 -4.52 -1.96
C ILE A 225 -13.49 -4.21 -1.38
N LEU A 226 -13.70 -2.98 -0.91
CA LEU A 226 -15.01 -2.52 -0.48
C LEU A 226 -15.87 -2.27 -1.72
N VAL A 227 -17.12 -2.75 -1.69
CA VAL A 227 -18.01 -2.75 -2.85
C VAL A 227 -19.42 -2.27 -2.52
N GLY A 228 -19.73 -2.02 -1.26
CA GLY A 228 -21.06 -1.55 -0.89
C GLY A 228 -21.23 -1.30 0.60
N TYR A 229 -22.34 -0.66 0.92
CA TYR A 229 -22.78 -0.42 2.29
C TYR A 229 -24.30 -0.34 2.38
N ASP A 230 -24.81 -0.50 3.59
CA ASP A 230 -26.15 -0.11 4.00
C ASP A 230 -26.10 0.71 5.30
N GLU A 231 -27.21 0.87 5.99
CA GLU A 231 -27.28 1.65 7.24
C GLU A 231 -26.36 1.09 8.34
N THR A 232 -26.07 -0.19 8.33
CA THR A 232 -25.42 -0.92 9.43
C THR A 232 -24.21 -1.75 9.04
N THR A 233 -24.03 -2.03 7.74
CA THR A 233 -23.01 -2.94 7.26
C THR A 233 -22.15 -2.35 6.15
N ILE A 234 -20.92 -2.89 6.04
CA ILE A 234 -20.02 -2.73 4.90
C ILE A 234 -19.94 -4.07 4.17
N THR A 235 -20.09 -4.03 2.85
CA THR A 235 -19.89 -5.19 1.98
C THR A 235 -18.56 -5.08 1.26
N TYR A 236 -17.81 -6.17 1.27
CA TYR A 236 -16.50 -6.26 0.62
C TYR A 236 -16.34 -7.55 -0.17
N MET A 237 -15.43 -7.53 -1.15
CA MET A 237 -14.98 -8.70 -1.89
C MET A 237 -13.61 -9.14 -1.37
N ASN A 238 -13.46 -10.45 -1.16
CA ASN A 238 -12.22 -11.11 -0.78
C ASN A 238 -12.09 -12.42 -1.54
N ASN A 239 -10.99 -12.63 -2.26
CA ASN A 239 -10.77 -13.82 -3.08
C ASN A 239 -11.95 -14.15 -4.05
N GLY A 240 -12.55 -13.12 -4.64
CA GLY A 240 -13.68 -13.25 -5.57
C GLY A 240 -15.04 -13.54 -4.93
N PHE A 241 -15.14 -13.58 -3.59
CA PHE A 241 -16.38 -13.78 -2.85
C PHE A 241 -16.81 -12.54 -2.09
N PHE A 242 -18.11 -12.30 -2.02
CA PHE A 242 -18.68 -11.15 -1.30
C PHE A 242 -19.04 -11.53 0.13
N TYR A 243 -18.73 -10.61 1.04
CA TYR A 243 -19.01 -10.73 2.47
C TYR A 243 -19.57 -9.41 2.99
N SER A 244 -20.39 -9.46 4.03
CA SER A 244 -20.87 -8.27 4.73
C SER A 244 -20.58 -8.41 6.23
N VAL A 245 -20.15 -7.30 6.83
CA VAL A 245 -19.88 -7.21 8.28
C VAL A 245 -20.51 -5.94 8.84
N PRO A 246 -20.84 -5.89 10.14
CA PRO A 246 -21.24 -4.65 10.78
C PRO A 246 -20.16 -3.55 10.58
N THR A 247 -20.60 -2.32 10.31
CA THR A 247 -19.71 -1.18 10.08
C THR A 247 -18.69 -1.02 11.21
N GLU A 248 -19.08 -1.21 12.48
CA GLU A 248 -18.17 -1.12 13.63
C GLU A 248 -17.05 -2.19 13.60
N VAL A 249 -17.37 -3.39 13.10
CA VAL A 249 -16.38 -4.49 12.94
C VAL A 249 -15.37 -4.12 11.89
N PHE A 250 -15.82 -3.62 10.74
CA PHE A 250 -14.94 -3.09 9.70
C PHE A 250 -14.03 -1.98 10.23
N LEU A 251 -14.61 -0.94 10.83
CA LEU A 251 -13.88 0.21 11.38
C LEU A 251 -12.82 -0.21 12.41
N THR A 252 -13.15 -1.15 13.28
CA THR A 252 -12.21 -1.68 14.28
C THR A 252 -10.98 -2.32 13.63
N SER A 253 -11.17 -3.10 12.57
CA SER A 253 -10.09 -3.75 11.83
C SER A 253 -9.29 -2.76 10.99
N TRP A 254 -9.97 -1.89 10.26
CA TRP A 254 -9.39 -0.92 9.34
C TRP A 254 -8.55 0.14 10.04
N SER A 255 -8.97 0.58 11.22
CA SER A 255 -8.25 1.58 12.02
C SER A 255 -6.86 1.15 12.48
N VAL A 256 -6.59 -0.15 12.53
CA VAL A 256 -5.28 -0.70 12.97
C VAL A 256 -4.13 -0.17 12.11
N LEU A 257 -4.35 0.00 10.81
CA LEU A 257 -3.38 0.50 9.84
C LEU A 257 -3.68 1.94 9.38
N GLY A 258 -4.42 2.71 10.22
CA GLY A 258 -4.70 4.13 9.98
C GLY A 258 -5.68 4.37 8.86
N ASN A 259 -6.72 3.56 8.75
CA ASN A 259 -7.76 3.67 7.72
C ASN A 259 -7.16 3.78 6.30
N MET A 260 -6.17 2.94 6.03
CA MET A 260 -5.41 2.96 4.78
C MET A 260 -6.22 2.34 3.65
N ALA A 261 -6.19 3.01 2.48
CA ALA A 261 -6.90 2.55 1.29
C ALA A 261 -6.20 2.99 -0.01
N VAL A 262 -6.63 2.41 -1.13
CA VAL A 262 -6.42 2.96 -2.48
C VAL A 262 -7.80 3.26 -3.07
N ILE A 263 -7.96 4.48 -3.59
CA ILE A 263 -9.17 4.98 -4.24
C ILE A 263 -8.88 5.35 -5.71
N TYR A 264 -9.93 5.52 -6.49
CA TYR A 264 -9.88 6.07 -7.86
C TYR A 264 -10.10 7.60 -7.77
N ASP A 265 -9.23 8.45 -8.42
CA ASP A 265 -9.30 9.94 -8.39
C ASP A 265 -9.43 10.53 -9.79
#